data_a892e77956e78d311aaee552c75f0fb9
#
_entry.id   a892e77956e78d311aaee552c75f0fb9
#
_cell.length_a   1.000
_cell.length_b   1.000
_cell.length_c   1.000
_cell.angle_alpha   90.00
_cell.angle_beta   90.00
_cell.angle_gamma   90.00
#
_symmetry.space_group_name_H-M   'P 1'
#
loop_
_entity.id
_entity.type
_entity.pdbx_description
1 polymer ?
#
loop_
_entity_poly.entity_id
_entity_poly.type
_entity_poly.pdbx_seq_one_letter_code
_entity_poly.pdbx_strand_id
1 'polypeptide(L)'
;KVGIMFGNPETTPGGKALKYYASVRLDIRRGEQLKTGSDVIGNKTTVKVVKNKVAPPFKTAVVDIMYGEGVSKEGELLDLASEIGVVEKSGAWYAYKGNKIGQGKENAKLYLKENKNIANEIEEQVREHYDIMLDKKKKKTDKKTEKEVKE
;
A
#
# COMPACT_ATOMS: atom_id res chain seq x y z
N LYS A 1 22.58 -9.85 -15.73
CA LYS A 1 23.61 -10.87 -15.90
C LYS A 1 23.20 -11.83 -17.01
N VAL A 2 24.05 -12.03 -17.99
CA VAL A 2 23.83 -12.98 -19.10
C VAL A 2 24.28 -14.37 -18.63
N GLY A 3 23.52 -15.44 -18.98
CA GLY A 3 23.93 -16.82 -18.73
C GLY A 3 23.69 -17.36 -17.32
N ILE A 4 22.82 -16.77 -16.51
CA ILE A 4 22.43 -17.32 -15.21
C ILE A 4 21.24 -18.27 -15.42
N MET A 5 21.47 -19.59 -15.23
CA MET A 5 20.42 -20.61 -15.28
C MET A 5 19.59 -20.66 -13.98
N PHE A 6 20.15 -20.25 -12.83
CA PHE A 6 19.47 -20.26 -11.53
C PHE A 6 19.63 -18.92 -10.80
N GLY A 7 18.55 -18.44 -10.17
CA GLY A 7 18.52 -17.19 -9.42
C GLY A 7 18.05 -15.98 -10.23
N ASN A 8 18.04 -14.79 -9.59
CA ASN A 8 17.58 -13.56 -10.24
C ASN A 8 18.67 -13.00 -11.15
N PRO A 9 18.44 -12.90 -12.48
CA PRO A 9 19.40 -12.34 -13.44
C PRO A 9 19.58 -10.82 -13.28
N GLU A 10 18.65 -10.14 -12.61
CA GLU A 10 18.70 -8.70 -12.42
C GLU A 10 19.84 -8.30 -11.47
N THR A 11 20.59 -7.29 -11.86
CA THR A 11 21.67 -6.72 -11.04
C THR A 11 21.74 -5.21 -11.27
N THR A 12 22.15 -4.49 -10.22
CA THR A 12 22.36 -3.04 -10.32
C THR A 12 23.62 -2.74 -11.12
N PRO A 13 23.65 -1.65 -11.93
CA PRO A 13 24.88 -1.11 -12.48
C PRO A 13 25.91 -0.83 -11.36
N GLY A 14 27.22 -0.98 -11.63
CA GLY A 14 28.26 -0.75 -10.63
C GLY A 14 28.49 -1.88 -9.63
N GLY A 15 27.88 -3.06 -9.84
CA GLY A 15 28.18 -4.28 -9.08
C GLY A 15 27.45 -4.41 -7.75
N LYS A 16 28.10 -5.06 -6.77
CA LYS A 16 27.45 -5.45 -5.51
C LYS A 16 27.50 -4.37 -4.42
N ALA A 17 28.35 -3.36 -4.52
CA ALA A 17 28.61 -2.37 -3.46
C ALA A 17 27.33 -1.68 -2.99
N LEU A 18 26.51 -1.19 -3.92
CA LEU A 18 25.24 -0.51 -3.61
C LEU A 18 24.30 -1.37 -2.76
N LYS A 19 24.26 -2.68 -2.99
CA LYS A 19 23.42 -3.61 -2.19
C LYS A 19 23.86 -3.69 -0.74
N TYR A 20 25.14 -3.54 -0.43
CA TYR A 20 25.67 -3.58 0.93
C TYR A 20 25.48 -2.24 1.64
N TYR A 21 25.77 -1.13 0.97
CA TYR A 21 25.71 0.21 1.57
C TYR A 21 24.27 0.72 1.77
N ALA A 22 23.34 0.39 0.87
CA ALA A 22 21.95 0.86 1.00
C ALA A 22 21.32 0.42 2.33
N SER A 23 20.70 1.36 3.05
CA SER A 23 19.93 1.10 4.28
C SER A 23 18.58 0.49 3.96
N VAL A 24 17.92 0.96 2.92
CA VAL A 24 16.65 0.43 2.42
C VAL A 24 16.79 0.10 0.94
N ARG A 25 16.20 -1.01 0.51
CA ARG A 25 16.12 -1.40 -0.90
C ARG A 25 14.70 -1.85 -1.21
N LEU A 26 14.13 -1.24 -2.23
CA LEU A 26 12.79 -1.52 -2.74
C LEU A 26 12.90 -2.19 -4.12
N ASP A 27 12.05 -3.17 -4.37
CA ASP A 27 11.78 -3.73 -5.69
C ASP A 27 10.40 -3.20 -6.13
N ILE A 28 10.39 -2.44 -7.22
CA ILE A 28 9.20 -1.78 -7.73
C ILE A 28 8.85 -2.40 -9.08
N ARG A 29 7.65 -3.00 -9.16
CA ARG A 29 7.16 -3.70 -10.34
C ARG A 29 5.86 -3.07 -10.83
N ARG A 30 5.86 -2.67 -12.12
CA ARG A 30 4.64 -2.25 -12.79
C ARG A 30 3.73 -3.46 -12.99
N GLY A 31 2.45 -3.31 -12.62
CA GLY A 31 1.39 -4.30 -12.84
C GLY A 31 0.39 -3.86 -13.90
N GLU A 32 -0.88 -4.07 -13.62
CA GLU A 32 -2.00 -3.74 -14.51
C GLU A 32 -2.08 -2.25 -14.84
N GLN A 33 -2.55 -1.97 -16.06
CA GLN A 33 -2.90 -0.60 -16.47
C GLN A 33 -4.24 -0.19 -15.87
N LEU A 34 -4.29 1.01 -15.33
CA LEU A 34 -5.54 1.66 -14.92
C LEU A 34 -6.10 2.43 -16.12
N LYS A 35 -7.35 2.16 -16.45
CA LYS A 35 -8.01 2.73 -17.63
C LYS A 35 -9.32 3.41 -17.24
N THR A 36 -9.62 4.51 -17.91
CA THR A 36 -10.92 5.15 -17.90
C THR A 36 -11.44 5.15 -19.33
N GLY A 37 -12.43 4.29 -19.62
CA GLY A 37 -12.82 4.01 -21.00
C GLY A 37 -11.69 3.35 -21.80
N SER A 38 -11.25 4.00 -22.88
CA SER A 38 -10.11 3.56 -23.71
C SER A 38 -8.75 4.10 -23.23
N ASP A 39 -8.74 5.13 -22.39
CA ASP A 39 -7.55 5.86 -22.04
C ASP A 39 -6.82 5.23 -20.84
N VAL A 40 -5.50 5.07 -20.97
CA VAL A 40 -4.64 4.59 -19.87
C VAL A 40 -4.25 5.78 -19.01
N ILE A 41 -4.78 5.81 -17.79
CA ILE A 41 -4.57 6.91 -16.83
C ILE A 41 -3.50 6.65 -15.78
N GLY A 42 -3.07 5.40 -15.66
CA GLY A 42 -2.08 5.03 -14.65
C GLY A 42 -1.73 3.54 -14.68
N ASN A 43 -1.02 3.10 -13.64
CA ASN A 43 -0.69 1.69 -13.44
C ASN A 43 -0.80 1.31 -11.97
N LYS A 44 -1.29 0.11 -11.72
CA LYS A 44 -1.13 -0.55 -10.43
C LYS A 44 0.33 -0.98 -10.29
N THR A 45 0.97 -0.64 -9.19
CA THR A 45 2.40 -0.88 -8.98
C THR A 45 2.63 -1.61 -7.66
N THR A 46 3.38 -2.69 -7.71
CA THR A 46 3.78 -3.44 -6.52
C THR A 46 5.13 -2.94 -6.02
N VAL A 47 5.20 -2.54 -4.77
CA VAL A 47 6.41 -2.11 -4.06
C VAL A 47 6.75 -3.13 -2.98
N LYS A 48 7.89 -3.82 -3.11
CA LYS A 48 8.36 -4.81 -2.14
C LYS A 48 9.62 -4.33 -1.44
N VAL A 49 9.62 -4.33 -0.12
CA VAL A 49 10.81 -4.02 0.70
C VAL A 49 11.71 -5.26 0.72
N VAL A 50 12.79 -5.27 -0.05
CA VAL A 50 13.71 -6.42 -0.15
C VAL A 50 14.87 -6.34 0.84
N LYS A 51 15.17 -5.15 1.38
CA LYS A 51 16.13 -4.91 2.45
C LYS A 51 15.70 -3.71 3.26
N ASN A 52 15.79 -3.82 4.58
CA ASN A 52 15.58 -2.69 5.48
C ASN A 52 16.44 -2.90 6.74
N LYS A 53 17.28 -1.92 7.09
CA LYS A 53 18.14 -1.93 8.28
C LYS A 53 17.49 -1.26 9.50
N VAL A 54 16.41 -0.49 9.29
CA VAL A 54 15.77 0.33 10.33
C VAL A 54 14.38 -0.17 10.74
N ALA A 55 13.80 -1.13 10.01
CA ALA A 55 12.51 -1.74 10.32
C ALA A 55 12.44 -3.15 9.72
N PRO A 56 11.46 -4.00 10.10
CA PRO A 56 11.28 -5.33 9.52
C PRO A 56 11.11 -5.27 7.99
N PRO A 57 11.93 -6.03 7.23
CA PRO A 57 11.86 -6.08 5.77
C PRO A 57 10.72 -6.99 5.28
N PHE A 58 10.65 -7.18 3.96
CA PHE A 58 9.77 -8.11 3.24
C PHE A 58 8.29 -7.74 3.23
N LYS A 59 7.94 -6.51 3.63
CA LYS A 59 6.60 -5.98 3.42
C LYS A 59 6.38 -5.66 1.94
N THR A 60 5.14 -5.85 1.50
CA THR A 60 4.71 -5.53 0.13
C THR A 60 3.51 -4.59 0.22
N ALA A 61 3.51 -3.55 -0.59
CA ALA A 61 2.37 -2.67 -0.81
C ALA A 61 2.03 -2.64 -2.30
N VAL A 62 0.76 -2.50 -2.61
CA VAL A 62 0.27 -2.30 -3.97
C VAL A 62 -0.38 -0.94 -4.01
N VAL A 63 0.08 -0.07 -4.90
CA VAL A 63 -0.37 1.31 -5.01
C VAL A 63 -0.75 1.64 -6.45
N ASP A 64 -1.73 2.52 -6.62
CA ASP A 64 -2.10 3.06 -7.91
C ASP A 64 -1.24 4.31 -8.20
N ILE A 65 -0.47 4.27 -9.29
CA ILE A 65 0.33 5.41 -9.76
C ILE A 65 -0.38 6.02 -10.97
N MET A 66 -0.88 7.24 -10.80
CA MET A 66 -1.57 8.01 -11.83
C MET A 66 -0.56 8.82 -12.64
N TYR A 67 -0.74 8.89 -13.95
CA TYR A 67 0.13 9.69 -14.81
C TYR A 67 -0.04 11.19 -14.52
N GLY A 68 1.05 11.88 -14.32
CA GLY A 68 1.09 13.31 -14.00
C GLY A 68 0.78 13.68 -12.54
N GLU A 69 0.13 12.79 -11.76
CA GLU A 69 -0.25 13.05 -10.36
C GLU A 69 0.60 12.26 -9.35
N GLY A 70 1.10 11.07 -9.74
CA GLY A 70 1.85 10.19 -8.85
C GLY A 70 0.96 9.17 -8.12
N VAL A 71 1.29 8.83 -6.87
CA VAL A 71 0.52 7.87 -6.06
C VAL A 71 -0.85 8.44 -5.70
N SER A 72 -1.91 7.69 -6.02
CA SER A 72 -3.30 8.08 -5.72
C SER A 72 -3.62 7.83 -4.24
N LYS A 73 -3.55 8.89 -3.42
CA LYS A 73 -3.87 8.81 -1.99
C LYS A 73 -5.33 8.44 -1.76
N GLU A 74 -6.24 9.03 -2.51
CA GLU A 74 -7.68 8.77 -2.41
C GLU A 74 -8.01 7.34 -2.81
N GLY A 75 -7.30 6.79 -3.81
CA GLY A 75 -7.45 5.41 -4.22
C GLY A 75 -7.01 4.41 -3.16
N GLU A 76 -5.87 4.68 -2.51
CA GLU A 76 -5.36 3.87 -1.41
C GLU A 76 -6.26 3.97 -0.17
N LEU A 77 -6.68 5.19 0.18
CA LEU A 77 -7.61 5.43 1.28
C LEU A 77 -8.92 4.67 1.09
N LEU A 78 -9.48 4.70 -0.12
CA LEU A 78 -10.72 4.00 -0.46
C LEU A 78 -10.58 2.48 -0.34
N ASP A 79 -9.45 1.92 -0.80
CA ASP A 79 -9.18 0.48 -0.71
C ASP A 79 -9.05 0.05 0.75
N LEU A 80 -8.23 0.76 1.55
CA LEU A 80 -8.04 0.48 2.97
C LEU A 80 -9.33 0.65 3.78
N ALA A 81 -10.09 1.72 3.54
CA ALA A 81 -11.35 1.98 4.22
C ALA A 81 -12.42 0.93 3.88
N SER A 82 -12.40 0.41 2.64
CA SER A 82 -13.30 -0.68 2.23
C SER A 82 -12.89 -2.03 2.86
N GLU A 83 -11.61 -2.29 3.02
CA GLU A 83 -11.08 -3.50 3.64
C GLU A 83 -11.48 -3.61 5.12
N ILE A 84 -11.46 -2.50 5.85
CA ILE A 84 -11.83 -2.45 7.27
C ILE A 84 -13.32 -2.16 7.51
N GLY A 85 -14.12 -1.96 6.45
CA GLY A 85 -15.57 -1.75 6.53
C GLY A 85 -15.99 -0.33 6.92
N VAL A 86 -15.09 0.65 6.94
CA VAL A 86 -15.41 2.08 7.15
C VAL A 86 -16.17 2.63 5.95
N VAL A 87 -15.75 2.23 4.74
CA VAL A 87 -16.50 2.49 3.51
C VAL A 87 -17.15 1.18 3.07
N GLU A 88 -18.46 1.22 2.90
CA GLU A 88 -19.24 0.07 2.45
C GLU A 88 -19.12 -0.06 0.92
N LYS A 89 -18.82 -1.27 0.45
CA LYS A 89 -18.78 -1.58 -0.98
C LYS A 89 -19.87 -2.60 -1.30
N SER A 90 -20.86 -2.16 -2.09
CA SER A 90 -21.95 -3.02 -2.57
C SER A 90 -21.94 -3.04 -4.10
N GLY A 91 -21.44 -4.15 -4.68
CA GLY A 91 -21.22 -4.26 -6.11
C GLY A 91 -20.27 -3.17 -6.62
N ALA A 92 -20.76 -2.31 -7.52
CA ALA A 92 -20.01 -1.17 -8.05
C ALA A 92 -20.13 0.10 -7.19
N TRP A 93 -20.98 0.12 -6.16
CA TRP A 93 -21.25 1.30 -5.35
C TRP A 93 -20.38 1.35 -4.09
N TYR A 94 -19.89 2.54 -3.80
CA TYR A 94 -19.24 2.89 -2.54
C TYR A 94 -20.16 3.79 -1.72
N ALA A 95 -20.27 3.52 -0.43
CA ALA A 95 -21.07 4.31 0.50
C ALA A 95 -20.28 4.58 1.80
N TYR A 96 -20.52 5.74 2.39
CA TYR A 96 -19.97 6.13 3.68
C TYR A 96 -21.07 6.67 4.56
N LYS A 97 -21.24 6.10 5.77
CA LYS A 97 -22.34 6.46 6.70
C LYS A 97 -23.73 6.43 6.02
N GLY A 98 -23.98 5.43 5.18
CA GLY A 98 -25.23 5.28 4.43
C GLY A 98 -25.40 6.18 3.21
N ASN A 99 -24.49 7.14 2.98
CA ASN A 99 -24.51 8.01 1.81
C ASN A 99 -23.65 7.43 0.68
N LYS A 100 -24.22 7.38 -0.52
CA LYS A 100 -23.47 6.95 -1.71
C LYS A 100 -22.42 7.99 -2.07
N ILE A 101 -21.14 7.58 -2.13
CA ILE A 101 -20.01 8.44 -2.50
C ILE A 101 -19.53 8.26 -3.95
N GLY A 102 -19.96 7.18 -4.61
CA GLY A 102 -19.66 7.01 -6.03
C GLY A 102 -20.00 5.63 -6.57
N GLN A 103 -20.30 5.57 -7.87
CA GLN A 103 -20.39 4.33 -8.61
C GLN A 103 -19.07 4.08 -9.33
N GLY A 104 -18.36 2.99 -8.97
CA GLY A 104 -17.02 2.70 -9.43
C GLY A 104 -15.94 3.44 -8.61
N LYS A 105 -14.73 2.87 -8.64
CA LYS A 105 -13.58 3.38 -7.86
C LYS A 105 -13.21 4.81 -8.27
N GLU A 106 -13.24 5.12 -9.56
CA GLU A 106 -12.83 6.44 -10.06
C GLU A 106 -13.78 7.56 -9.61
N ASN A 107 -15.10 7.34 -9.65
CA ASN A 107 -16.07 8.32 -9.16
C ASN A 107 -15.97 8.52 -7.63
N ALA A 108 -15.75 7.45 -6.87
CA ALA A 108 -15.54 7.55 -5.43
C ALA A 108 -14.25 8.31 -5.09
N LYS A 109 -13.17 8.12 -5.86
CA LYS A 109 -11.92 8.90 -5.73
C LYS A 109 -12.15 10.38 -6.00
N LEU A 110 -12.87 10.73 -7.07
CA LEU A 110 -13.21 12.12 -7.40
C LEU A 110 -14.02 12.75 -6.27
N TYR A 111 -15.02 12.04 -5.75
CA TYR A 111 -15.81 12.51 -4.62
C TYR A 111 -14.94 12.82 -3.40
N LEU A 112 -14.01 11.95 -3.04
CA LEU A 112 -13.10 12.17 -1.91
C LEU A 112 -12.13 13.33 -2.18
N LYS A 113 -11.71 13.53 -3.43
CA LYS A 113 -10.85 14.65 -3.85
C LYS A 113 -11.56 16.01 -3.70
N GLU A 114 -12.87 16.05 -3.98
CA GLU A 114 -13.72 17.24 -3.84
C GLU A 114 -14.17 17.45 -2.38
N ASN A 115 -14.40 16.38 -1.63
CA ASN A 115 -14.90 16.44 -0.25
C ASN A 115 -13.80 16.10 0.77
N LYS A 116 -12.81 16.98 0.90
CA LYS A 116 -11.64 16.75 1.76
C LYS A 116 -11.98 16.50 3.24
N ASN A 117 -13.07 17.07 3.75
CA ASN A 117 -13.51 16.85 5.13
C ASN A 117 -13.87 15.37 5.36
N ILE A 118 -14.62 14.78 4.42
CA ILE A 118 -15.00 13.36 4.46
C ILE A 118 -13.77 12.47 4.27
N ALA A 119 -12.87 12.84 3.36
CA ALA A 119 -11.62 12.11 3.15
C ALA A 119 -10.76 12.09 4.42
N ASN A 120 -10.61 13.21 5.12
CA ASN A 120 -9.87 13.31 6.37
C ASN A 120 -10.52 12.47 7.48
N GLU A 121 -11.85 12.51 7.61
CA GLU A 121 -12.58 11.71 8.60
C GLU A 121 -12.38 10.19 8.37
N ILE A 122 -12.42 9.76 7.12
CA ILE A 122 -12.15 8.36 6.75
C ILE A 122 -10.68 8.02 7.04
N GLU A 123 -9.74 8.92 6.72
CA GLU A 123 -8.31 8.73 6.97
C GLU A 123 -8.02 8.56 8.47
N GLU A 124 -8.63 9.36 9.34
CA GLU A 124 -8.48 9.23 10.79
C GLU A 124 -8.95 7.87 11.28
N GLN A 125 -10.12 7.40 10.84
CA GLN A 125 -10.64 6.08 11.22
C GLN A 125 -9.75 4.92 10.71
N VAL A 126 -9.23 5.04 9.49
CA VAL A 126 -8.29 4.06 8.94
C VAL A 126 -7.00 4.05 9.74
N ARG A 127 -6.41 5.20 10.05
CA ARG A 127 -5.19 5.31 10.88
C ARG A 127 -5.40 4.73 12.27
N GLU A 128 -6.47 5.10 12.94
CA GLU A 128 -6.81 4.59 14.27
C GLU A 128 -6.92 3.06 14.28
N HIS A 129 -7.55 2.47 13.27
CA HIS A 129 -7.65 1.02 13.14
C HIS A 129 -6.27 0.35 13.03
N TYR A 130 -5.39 0.88 12.18
CA TYR A 130 -4.06 0.29 11.96
C TYR A 130 -3.09 0.56 13.12
N ASP A 131 -3.17 1.70 13.78
CA ASP A 131 -2.37 2.02 14.97
C ASP A 131 -2.74 1.11 16.15
N ILE A 132 -4.02 0.86 16.38
CA ILE A 132 -4.49 -0.11 17.38
C ILE A 132 -3.97 -1.52 17.06
N MET A 133 -3.93 -1.92 15.79
CA MET A 133 -3.36 -3.21 15.38
C MET A 133 -1.85 -3.29 15.61
N LEU A 134 -1.11 -2.23 15.38
CA LEU A 134 0.34 -2.17 15.63
C LEU A 134 0.64 -2.30 17.13
N ASP A 135 -0.10 -1.64 17.98
CA ASP A 135 0.04 -1.73 19.43
C ASP A 135 -0.28 -3.12 19.98
N LYS A 136 -1.32 -3.77 19.46
CA LYS A 136 -1.63 -5.17 19.81
C LYS A 136 -0.52 -6.14 19.39
N LYS A 137 0.12 -5.92 18.24
CA LYS A 137 1.26 -6.73 17.79
C LYS A 137 2.50 -6.51 18.64
N LYS A 138 2.83 -5.27 19.01
CA LYS A 138 3.95 -4.95 19.92
C LYS A 138 3.77 -5.66 21.26
N LYS A 139 2.61 -5.52 21.92
CA LYS A 139 2.30 -6.19 23.19
C LYS A 139 2.38 -7.72 23.15
N LYS A 140 2.08 -8.35 21.99
CA LYS A 140 2.23 -9.82 21.83
C LYS A 140 3.70 -10.23 21.67
N THR A 141 4.50 -9.43 21.00
CA THR A 141 5.94 -9.70 20.80
C THR A 141 6.68 -9.55 22.13
N ASP A 142 6.41 -8.49 22.88
CA ASP A 142 7.03 -8.23 24.18
C ASP A 142 6.74 -9.37 25.19
N LYS A 143 5.47 -9.83 25.24
CA LYS A 143 5.08 -10.97 26.09
C LYS A 143 5.73 -12.31 25.69
N LYS A 144 6.06 -12.50 24.41
CA LYS A 144 6.74 -13.70 23.95
C LYS A 144 8.21 -13.68 24.33
N THR A 145 8.86 -12.53 24.18
CA THR A 145 10.26 -12.32 24.55
C THR A 145 10.46 -12.44 26.06
N GLU A 146 9.53 -11.94 26.88
CA GLU A 146 9.58 -12.08 28.34
C GLU A 146 9.41 -13.53 28.83
N LYS A 147 8.73 -14.38 28.06
CA LYS A 147 8.61 -15.81 28.39
C LYS A 147 9.85 -16.62 28.01
N GLU A 148 10.47 -16.29 26.86
CA GLU A 148 11.70 -16.95 26.38
C GLU A 148 12.94 -16.58 27.21
N VAL A 149 12.91 -15.49 27.99
CA VAL A 149 14.01 -15.08 28.91
C VAL A 149 13.87 -15.69 30.31
N LYS A 150 12.71 -16.31 30.63
CA LYS A 150 12.44 -16.90 31.94
C LYS A 150 12.52 -18.43 31.98
N GLU A 151 12.80 -19.08 30.84
CA GLU A 151 13.22 -20.48 30.74
C GLU A 151 14.76 -20.59 30.56
#